data_e75d3d7d58f45deb2f26edc4a97c201f
#
_entry.id   e75d3d7d58f45deb2f26edc4a97c201f
#
_cell.length_a   1.000
_cell.length_b   1.000
_cell.length_c   1.000
_cell.angle_alpha   90.00
_cell.angle_beta   90.00
_cell.angle_gamma   90.00
#
_symmetry.space_group_name_H-M   'P 1'
#
loop_
_entity.id
_entity.type
_entity.pdbx_description
1 polymer ?
#
loop_
_entity_poly.entity_id
_entity_poly.type
_entity_poly.pdbx_seq_one_letter_code
_entity_poly.pdbx_strand_id
1 'polypeptide(L)'
;MLSTVVSAAAAALTVPLTPAPARQAPPCAVYRYYPAGSDGSVQTAIFTVRVFASTAEAAANELGRLRRALVSDGDIGRIGDANDPCLVRETAQHALSGYVRGAGIYYLQAGFTISGRA
;
A
#
# COMPACT_ATOMS: atom_id res chain seq x y z
N MET A 1 -10.89 9.22 1.17
CA MET A 1 -9.74 8.54 0.52
C MET A 1 -9.08 7.48 1.40
N LEU A 2 -8.70 7.82 2.61
CA LEU A 2 -7.96 6.90 3.49
C LEU A 2 -8.69 5.57 3.70
N SER A 3 -9.96 5.61 4.12
CA SER A 3 -10.68 4.37 4.42
C SER A 3 -10.90 3.52 3.16
N THR A 4 -11.11 4.14 2.00
CA THR A 4 -11.26 3.44 0.73
C THR A 4 -9.97 2.70 0.35
N VAL A 5 -8.83 3.39 0.44
CA VAL A 5 -7.52 2.81 0.10
C VAL A 5 -7.15 1.69 1.07
N VAL A 6 -7.30 1.93 2.36
CA VAL A 6 -6.96 0.92 3.38
C VAL A 6 -7.87 -0.31 3.27
N SER A 7 -9.16 -0.11 3.01
CA SER A 7 -10.09 -1.24 2.82
C SER A 7 -9.72 -2.08 1.60
N ALA A 8 -9.39 -1.42 0.48
CA ALA A 8 -8.97 -2.13 -0.73
C ALA A 8 -7.67 -2.91 -0.50
N ALA A 9 -6.70 -2.31 0.18
CA ALA A 9 -5.43 -2.96 0.49
C ALA A 9 -5.63 -4.15 1.44
N ALA A 10 -6.40 -3.97 2.50
CA ALA A 10 -6.66 -5.03 3.47
C ALA A 10 -7.39 -6.22 2.84
N ALA A 11 -8.33 -5.95 1.93
CA ALA A 11 -9.06 -7.00 1.22
C ALA A 11 -8.15 -7.80 0.26
N ALA A 12 -7.13 -7.16 -0.31
CA ALA A 12 -6.21 -7.79 -1.26
C ALA A 12 -5.16 -8.66 -0.59
N LEU A 13 -4.68 -8.24 0.59
CA LEU A 13 -3.61 -8.92 1.30
C LEU A 13 -4.16 -10.14 2.05
N THR A 14 -3.32 -11.19 2.20
CA THR A 14 -3.66 -12.35 3.03
C THR A 14 -3.10 -12.25 4.44
N VAL A 15 -2.34 -11.21 4.72
CA VAL A 15 -1.71 -10.94 6.02
C VAL A 15 -2.38 -9.74 6.68
N PRO A 16 -2.30 -9.60 8.02
CA PRO A 16 -2.86 -8.43 8.70
C PRO A 16 -2.20 -7.13 8.24
N LEU A 17 -3.00 -6.09 8.06
CA LEU A 17 -2.53 -4.74 7.70
C LEU A 17 -2.84 -3.79 8.86
N THR A 18 -1.79 -3.14 9.39
CA THR A 18 -1.92 -2.21 10.50
C THR A 18 -1.26 -0.87 10.16
N PRO A 19 -1.73 0.24 10.75
CA PRO A 19 -1.07 1.53 10.55
C PRO A 19 0.27 1.58 11.30
N ALA A 20 1.28 2.21 10.68
CA ALA A 20 2.57 2.42 11.32
C ALA A 20 2.41 3.35 12.55
N PRO A 21 3.20 3.19 13.62
CA PRO A 21 4.29 2.22 13.78
C PRO A 21 3.86 0.87 14.33
N ALA A 22 2.57 0.68 14.65
CA ALA A 22 2.08 -0.59 15.17
C ALA A 22 2.23 -1.69 14.13
N ARG A 23 2.63 -2.88 14.56
CA ARG A 23 2.72 -4.04 13.69
C ARG A 23 2.50 -5.31 14.51
N GLN A 24 2.05 -6.34 13.81
CA GLN A 24 1.90 -7.67 14.40
C GLN A 24 3.14 -8.50 14.09
N ALA A 25 3.19 -9.72 14.64
CA ALA A 25 4.25 -10.65 14.31
C ALA A 25 4.17 -11.02 12.81
N PRO A 26 5.32 -11.16 12.11
CA PRO A 26 5.31 -11.59 10.71
C PRO A 26 4.71 -13.00 10.53
N PRO A 27 4.02 -13.26 9.41
CA PRO A 27 3.82 -12.36 8.28
C PRO A 27 2.79 -11.26 8.59
N CYS A 28 3.10 -10.05 8.19
CA CYS A 28 2.23 -8.90 8.42
C CYS A 28 2.55 -7.79 7.42
N ALA A 29 1.69 -6.78 7.39
CA ALA A 29 1.92 -5.59 6.58
C ALA A 29 1.63 -4.35 7.40
N VAL A 30 2.36 -3.28 7.10
CA VAL A 30 2.24 -1.99 7.77
C VAL A 30 2.07 -0.91 6.71
N TYR A 31 1.12 0.00 6.91
CA TYR A 31 0.94 1.09 5.97
C TYR A 31 1.24 2.44 6.61
N ARG A 32 1.58 3.39 5.75
CA ARG A 32 1.65 4.81 6.08
C ARG A 32 0.84 5.59 5.05
N TYR A 33 0.21 6.65 5.51
CA TYR A 33 -0.61 7.50 4.67
C TYR A 33 -0.27 8.96 4.99
N TYR A 34 0.19 9.70 3.98
CA TYR A 34 0.59 11.09 4.13
C TYR A 34 -0.23 11.95 3.19
N PRO A 35 -0.99 12.92 3.68
CA PRO A 35 -1.53 13.96 2.82
C PRO A 35 -0.39 14.68 2.12
N ALA A 36 -0.45 14.79 0.78
CA ALA A 36 0.62 15.37 -0.01
C ALA A 36 0.24 16.74 -0.61
N GLY A 37 -1.04 17.13 -0.51
CA GLY A 37 -1.49 18.42 -0.99
C GLY A 37 -2.91 18.37 -1.49
N SER A 38 -3.43 19.54 -1.84
CA SER A 38 -4.73 19.68 -2.46
C SER A 38 -4.69 20.82 -3.48
N ASP A 39 -5.44 20.66 -4.56
CA ASP A 39 -5.58 21.66 -5.62
C ASP A 39 -7.06 21.74 -6.00
N GLY A 40 -7.73 22.79 -5.54
CA GLY A 40 -9.15 22.97 -5.76
C GLY A 40 -9.97 21.84 -5.17
N SER A 41 -10.62 21.06 -6.03
CA SER A 41 -11.47 19.94 -5.62
C SER A 41 -10.73 18.59 -5.58
N VAL A 42 -9.42 18.58 -5.82
CA VAL A 42 -8.61 17.36 -5.83
C VAL A 42 -7.64 17.37 -4.64
N GLN A 43 -7.60 16.27 -3.90
CA GLN A 43 -6.59 16.05 -2.87
C GLN A 43 -5.70 14.88 -3.28
N THR A 44 -4.46 14.91 -2.82
CA THR A 44 -3.45 13.90 -3.12
C THR A 44 -2.81 13.41 -1.83
N ALA A 45 -2.51 12.13 -1.78
CA ALA A 45 -1.82 11.51 -0.64
C ALA A 45 -0.82 10.48 -1.14
N ILE A 46 0.18 10.17 -0.30
CA ILE A 46 1.13 9.10 -0.52
C ILE A 46 0.76 7.96 0.41
N PHE A 47 0.61 6.76 -0.15
CA PHE A 47 0.27 5.55 0.58
C PHE A 47 1.37 4.52 0.36
N THR A 48 2.02 4.07 1.42
CA THR A 48 3.04 3.04 1.34
C THR A 48 2.61 1.82 2.13
N VAL A 49 2.91 0.63 1.60
CA VAL A 49 2.66 -0.64 2.28
C VAL A 49 3.97 -1.42 2.33
N ARG A 50 4.38 -1.78 3.52
CA ARG A 50 5.56 -2.63 3.75
C ARG A 50 5.11 -3.97 4.26
N VAL A 51 5.47 -5.04 3.53
CA VAL A 51 5.13 -6.42 3.89
C VAL A 51 6.36 -7.08 4.50
N PHE A 52 6.17 -7.71 5.65
CA PHE A 52 7.20 -8.50 6.35
C PHE A 52 6.85 -9.97 6.25
N ALA A 53 7.81 -10.79 5.83
CA ALA A 53 7.60 -12.23 5.67
C ALA A 53 8.91 -12.99 5.92
N SER A 54 8.82 -14.30 6.08
CA SER A 54 9.99 -15.16 6.31
C SER A 54 10.80 -15.40 5.04
N THR A 55 10.24 -15.12 3.85
CA THR A 55 10.95 -15.22 2.58
C THR A 55 10.64 -14.00 1.72
N ALA A 56 11.58 -13.65 0.84
CA ALA A 56 11.38 -12.57 -0.12
C ALA A 56 10.23 -12.90 -1.10
N GLU A 57 10.09 -14.16 -1.47
CA GLU A 57 9.03 -14.61 -2.37
C GLU A 57 7.64 -14.41 -1.75
N ALA A 58 7.47 -14.75 -0.47
CA ALA A 58 6.21 -14.54 0.23
C ALA A 58 5.83 -13.06 0.29
N ALA A 59 6.80 -12.19 0.59
CA ALA A 59 6.57 -10.74 0.59
C ALA A 59 6.21 -10.23 -0.82
N ALA A 60 6.90 -10.71 -1.85
CA ALA A 60 6.63 -10.33 -3.24
C ALA A 60 5.23 -10.77 -3.69
N ASN A 61 4.80 -11.95 -3.27
CA ASN A 61 3.46 -12.47 -3.60
C ASN A 61 2.38 -11.57 -3.00
N GLU A 62 2.56 -11.11 -1.75
CA GLU A 62 1.61 -10.19 -1.11
C GLU A 62 1.58 -8.84 -1.83
N LEU A 63 2.73 -8.27 -2.18
CA LEU A 63 2.76 -7.03 -2.96
C LEU A 63 2.13 -7.21 -4.34
N GLY A 64 2.28 -8.38 -4.96
CA GLY A 64 1.61 -8.69 -6.21
C GLY A 64 0.10 -8.66 -6.10
N ARG A 65 -0.46 -9.20 -5.00
CA ARG A 65 -1.90 -9.11 -4.71
C ARG A 65 -2.34 -7.66 -4.54
N LEU A 66 -1.56 -6.88 -3.82
CA LEU A 66 -1.84 -5.46 -3.59
C LEU A 66 -1.85 -4.69 -4.91
N ARG A 67 -0.86 -4.89 -5.75
CA ARG A 67 -0.77 -4.23 -7.06
C ARG A 67 -1.96 -4.55 -7.95
N ARG A 68 -2.37 -5.81 -7.98
CA ARG A 68 -3.54 -6.21 -8.79
C ARG A 68 -4.82 -5.53 -8.34
N ALA A 69 -4.95 -5.24 -7.05
CA ALA A 69 -6.12 -4.56 -6.51
C ALA A 69 -6.08 -3.05 -6.71
N LEU A 70 -4.91 -2.42 -6.54
CA LEU A 70 -4.79 -0.97 -6.54
C LEU A 70 -4.43 -0.40 -7.92
N VAL A 71 -3.60 -1.09 -8.70
CA VAL A 71 -3.11 -0.62 -10.00
C VAL A 71 -3.31 -1.70 -11.05
N SER A 72 -4.57 -2.01 -11.30
CA SER A 72 -4.96 -3.11 -12.19
C SER A 72 -4.61 -2.86 -13.67
N ASP A 73 -4.26 -1.64 -14.04
CA ASP A 73 -3.91 -1.26 -15.41
C ASP A 73 -2.46 -0.74 -15.46
N GLY A 74 -1.50 -1.68 -15.34
CA GLY A 74 -0.08 -1.35 -15.32
C GLY A 74 0.33 -0.72 -13.99
N ASP A 75 0.65 0.58 -14.00
CA ASP A 75 1.00 1.34 -12.81
C ASP A 75 -0.13 2.27 -12.33
N ILE A 76 -1.32 2.16 -12.94
CA ILE A 76 -2.48 2.99 -12.65
C ILE A 76 -3.68 2.11 -12.34
N GLY A 77 -4.53 2.57 -11.44
CA GLY A 77 -5.79 1.91 -11.12
C GLY A 77 -6.81 2.89 -10.56
N ARG A 78 -8.06 2.46 -10.55
CA ARG A 78 -9.16 3.20 -9.94
C ARG A 78 -9.83 2.31 -8.92
N ILE A 79 -10.03 2.85 -7.74
CA ILE A 79 -10.68 2.15 -6.63
C ILE A 79 -11.76 3.04 -6.03
N GLY A 80 -12.59 2.44 -5.18
CA GLY A 80 -13.71 3.15 -4.56
C GLY A 80 -14.95 3.10 -5.43
N ASP A 81 -15.91 3.94 -5.08
CA ASP A 81 -17.20 4.03 -5.77
C ASP A 81 -17.52 5.48 -6.17
N ALA A 82 -18.76 5.73 -6.57
CA ALA A 82 -19.18 7.07 -6.98
C ALA A 82 -19.09 8.10 -5.84
N ASN A 83 -19.16 7.66 -4.58
CA ASN A 83 -19.09 8.55 -3.41
C ASN A 83 -17.66 8.92 -3.04
N ASP A 84 -16.70 8.02 -3.28
CA ASP A 84 -15.29 8.25 -2.96
C ASP A 84 -14.40 7.59 -4.04
N PRO A 85 -14.42 8.10 -5.28
CA PRO A 85 -13.56 7.57 -6.33
C PRO A 85 -12.11 7.99 -6.08
N CYS A 86 -11.18 7.05 -6.23
CA CYS A 86 -9.76 7.29 -6.06
C CYS A 86 -8.99 6.81 -7.28
N LEU A 87 -8.07 7.63 -7.75
CA LEU A 87 -7.09 7.25 -8.77
C LEU A 87 -5.80 6.89 -8.05
N VAL A 88 -5.25 5.73 -8.37
CA VAL A 88 -4.04 5.22 -7.75
C VAL A 88 -2.95 5.10 -8.80
N ARG A 89 -1.74 5.55 -8.46
CA ARG A 89 -0.56 5.38 -9.30
C ARG A 89 0.57 4.85 -8.45
N GLU A 90 1.21 3.77 -8.89
CA GLU A 90 2.40 3.24 -8.22
C GLU A 90 3.61 4.13 -8.51
N THR A 91 4.44 4.40 -7.47
CA THR A 91 5.62 5.23 -7.59
C THR A 91 6.86 4.45 -7.14
N ALA A 92 7.82 4.29 -8.04
CA ALA A 92 9.04 3.53 -7.77
C ALA A 92 9.93 4.19 -6.70
N GLN A 93 9.86 5.51 -6.54
CA GLN A 93 10.70 6.23 -5.57
C GLN A 93 10.41 5.86 -4.12
N HIS A 94 9.25 5.26 -3.83
CA HIS A 94 8.89 4.82 -2.49
C HIS A 94 9.05 3.30 -2.32
N ALA A 95 9.57 2.61 -3.33
CA ALA A 95 9.83 1.17 -3.24
C ALA A 95 11.11 0.91 -2.45
N LEU A 96 11.03 -0.04 -1.52
CA LEU A 96 12.16 -0.45 -0.68
C LEU A 96 12.14 -1.96 -0.53
N SER A 97 13.34 -2.52 -0.28
CA SER A 97 13.48 -3.94 0.07
C SER A 97 14.60 -4.09 1.08
N GLY A 98 14.53 -5.12 1.90
CA GLY A 98 15.57 -5.38 2.88
C GLY A 98 15.37 -6.68 3.63
N TYR A 99 16.33 -6.91 4.53
CA TYR A 99 16.38 -8.09 5.38
C TYR A 99 16.74 -7.66 6.80
N VAL A 100 15.97 -8.12 7.76
CA VAL A 100 16.21 -7.80 9.17
C VAL A 100 17.13 -8.89 9.75
N ARG A 101 18.40 -8.53 9.98
CA ARG A 101 19.40 -9.45 10.53
C ARG A 101 18.98 -9.94 11.91
N GLY A 102 19.24 -11.23 12.17
CA GLY A 102 18.92 -11.86 13.43
C GLY A 102 17.48 -12.28 13.60
N ALA A 103 16.57 -11.74 12.81
CA ALA A 103 15.15 -12.09 12.86
C ALA A 103 14.71 -13.03 11.73
N GLY A 104 15.52 -13.18 10.69
CA GLY A 104 15.17 -14.02 9.54
C GLY A 104 13.96 -13.49 8.76
N ILE A 105 13.80 -12.16 8.69
CA ILE A 105 12.64 -11.52 8.13
C ILE A 105 13.03 -10.67 6.93
N TYR A 106 12.34 -10.86 5.83
CA TYR A 106 12.46 -10.01 4.65
C TYR A 106 11.33 -9.00 4.63
N TYR A 107 11.57 -7.83 4.06
CA TYR A 107 10.50 -6.88 3.80
C TYR A 107 10.59 -6.31 2.39
N LEU A 108 9.44 -6.06 1.80
CA LEU A 108 9.28 -5.33 0.55
C LEU A 108 8.24 -4.24 0.76
N GLN A 109 8.49 -3.08 0.18
CA GLN A 109 7.57 -1.95 0.26
C GLN A 109 7.20 -1.48 -1.14
N ALA A 110 5.93 -1.19 -1.33
CA ALA A 110 5.42 -0.48 -2.50
C ALA A 110 4.86 0.87 -2.07
N GLY A 111 4.96 1.86 -2.93
CA GLY A 111 4.42 3.18 -2.69
C GLY A 111 3.47 3.59 -3.81
N PHE A 112 2.44 4.34 -3.43
CA PHE A 112 1.39 4.77 -4.35
C PHE A 112 1.04 6.23 -4.09
N THR A 113 0.73 6.95 -5.16
CA THR A 113 0.09 8.26 -5.06
C THR A 113 -1.41 8.07 -5.24
N ILE A 114 -2.19 8.59 -4.32
CA ILE A 114 -3.65 8.50 -4.35
C ILE A 114 -4.21 9.88 -4.61
N SER A 115 -5.09 9.99 -5.59
CA SER A 115 -5.80 11.24 -5.88
C SER A 115 -7.29 11.02 -5.77
N GLY A 116 -7.98 11.95 -5.14
CA GLY A 116 -9.41 11.87 -4.92
C GLY A 116 -10.03 13.24 -4.75
N ARG A 117 -11.32 13.27 -4.44
CA ARG A 117 -12.03 14.52 -4.18
C ARG A 117 -11.62 15.09 -2.82
N ALA A 118 -11.43 16.37 -2.83
CA ALA A 118 -11.20 17.12 -1.60
C ALA A 118 -12.49 17.21 -0.78
#